data_c97d11848f7288305d26f5b8a09d4dca
#
_entry.id   c97d11848f7288305d26f5b8a09d4dca
#
_cell.length_a   1.000
_cell.length_b   1.000
_cell.length_c   1.000
_cell.angle_alpha   90.00
_cell.angle_beta   90.00
_cell.angle_gamma   90.00
#
_symmetry.space_group_name_H-M   'P 1'
#
loop_
_entity.id
_entity.type
_entity.pdbx_description
1 polymer ?
#
loop_
_entity_poly.entity_id
_entity_poly.type
_entity_poly.pdbx_seq_one_letter_code
_entity_poly.pdbx_strand_id
1 'polypeptide(L)'
;MKRINYKKIILTLLLFVCAYYFGGGIAILVSAFEKNFINEANENWGLGFSTEGKPPTGNATADELKKYDTYFIGNTNENVIYLTFDAGYENGYTSTILDALKKHNVPATFFLVGNYLKTSPDLVKRMVEEGHNVANHTYNHPNMSNISSMDAFRKEIEDLEKLFEETTGQKMTKFYRPPQGKYSVSNLNMAKELGYKTFFWSLAYVDWYNDKQPTKEEAFKKLLGRIHPGAVVLLHSTSKTNSEILDELLAKWKEMGYTFGKLDDLVQ
;
A
#
# COMPACT_ATOMS: atom_id res chain seq x y z
N MET A 1 -25.33 -5.73 11.74
CA MET A 1 -26.30 -4.61 11.67
C MET A 1 -25.51 -3.30 11.81
N LYS A 2 -25.45 -2.48 10.76
CA LYS A 2 -24.79 -1.16 10.82
C LYS A 2 -25.61 -0.27 11.77
N ARG A 3 -24.97 0.26 12.81
CA ARG A 3 -25.60 1.26 13.69
C ARG A 3 -25.93 2.50 12.86
N ILE A 4 -27.20 2.81 12.73
CA ILE A 4 -27.69 4.04 12.08
C ILE A 4 -27.24 5.24 12.95
N ASN A 5 -26.44 6.13 12.35
CA ASN A 5 -25.96 7.32 13.04
C ASN A 5 -27.07 8.42 13.00
N TYR A 6 -27.94 8.39 13.99
CA TYR A 6 -29.07 9.34 14.11
C TYR A 6 -28.63 10.81 14.14
N LYS A 7 -27.43 11.12 14.65
CA LYS A 7 -26.90 12.49 14.64
C LYS A 7 -26.67 13.00 13.21
N LYS A 8 -26.22 12.12 12.28
CA LYS A 8 -26.08 12.49 10.86
C LYS A 8 -27.44 12.76 10.22
N ILE A 9 -28.44 11.92 10.48
CA ILE A 9 -29.80 12.09 9.92
C ILE A 9 -30.41 13.39 10.39
N ILE A 10 -30.31 13.72 11.69
CA ILE A 10 -30.86 14.95 12.26
C ILE A 10 -30.15 16.18 11.67
N LEU A 11 -28.82 16.14 11.52
CA LEU A 11 -28.05 17.24 10.95
C LEU A 11 -28.40 17.49 9.48
N THR A 12 -28.57 16.42 8.70
CA THR A 12 -28.98 16.50 7.29
C THR A 12 -30.39 17.09 7.16
N LEU A 13 -31.34 16.68 8.00
CA LEU A 13 -32.68 17.25 8.03
C LEU A 13 -32.71 18.73 8.40
N LEU A 14 -31.90 19.14 9.39
CA LEU A 14 -31.74 20.54 9.76
C LEU A 14 -31.19 21.41 8.62
N LEU A 15 -30.22 20.90 7.87
CA LEU A 15 -29.62 21.57 6.70
C LEU A 15 -30.65 21.72 5.57
N PHE A 16 -31.49 20.71 5.31
CA PHE A 16 -32.60 20.81 4.33
C PHE A 16 -33.64 21.84 4.74
N VAL A 17 -34.00 21.93 6.02
CA VAL A 17 -34.94 22.93 6.53
C VAL A 17 -34.36 24.33 6.38
N CYS A 18 -33.08 24.53 6.70
CA CYS A 18 -32.40 25.81 6.50
C CYS A 18 -32.32 26.21 5.03
N ALA A 19 -32.01 25.27 4.12
CA ALA A 19 -31.97 25.51 2.68
C ALA A 19 -33.33 25.95 2.10
N TYR A 20 -34.42 25.38 2.61
CA TYR A 20 -35.77 25.74 2.21
C TYR A 20 -36.13 27.19 2.60
N TYR A 21 -35.67 27.68 3.77
CA TYR A 21 -36.02 29.01 4.27
C TYR A 21 -35.07 30.14 3.83
N PHE A 22 -33.84 29.86 3.47
CA PHE A 22 -32.80 30.90 3.25
C PHE A 22 -32.19 30.95 1.84
N GLY A 23 -32.64 30.12 0.87
CA GLY A 23 -32.27 30.23 -0.54
C GLY A 23 -30.78 29.89 -0.86
N GLY A 24 -30.40 29.98 -2.12
CA GLY A 24 -29.21 29.41 -2.76
C GLY A 24 -27.81 29.56 -2.12
N GLY A 25 -27.60 30.47 -1.16
CA GLY A 25 -26.31 30.60 -0.44
C GLY A 25 -25.97 29.39 0.46
N ILE A 26 -26.99 28.65 0.91
CA ILE A 26 -26.83 27.47 1.78
C ILE A 26 -26.52 26.22 0.96
N ALA A 27 -26.94 26.14 -0.32
CA ALA A 27 -26.60 25.02 -1.17
C ALA A 27 -25.07 24.86 -1.37
N ILE A 28 -24.34 25.98 -1.43
CA ILE A 28 -22.88 26.01 -1.52
C ILE A 28 -22.24 25.53 -0.20
N LEU A 29 -22.79 25.94 0.94
CA LEU A 29 -22.33 25.48 2.25
C LEU A 29 -22.63 24.01 2.50
N VAL A 30 -23.80 23.52 2.07
CA VAL A 30 -24.19 22.10 2.16
C VAL A 30 -23.29 21.25 1.29
N SER A 31 -23.02 21.65 0.04
CA SER A 31 -22.14 20.92 -0.85
C SER A 31 -20.67 20.91 -0.37
N ALA A 32 -20.20 22.01 0.22
CA ALA A 32 -18.87 22.07 0.84
C ALA A 32 -18.79 21.21 2.11
N PHE A 33 -19.88 21.18 2.90
CA PHE A 33 -19.97 20.38 4.11
C PHE A 33 -20.08 18.88 3.78
N GLU A 34 -20.89 18.48 2.81
CA GLU A 34 -20.97 17.11 2.31
C GLU A 34 -19.65 16.65 1.71
N LYS A 35 -18.96 17.52 0.97
CA LYS A 35 -17.64 17.24 0.40
C LYS A 35 -16.58 17.00 1.48
N ASN A 36 -16.62 17.76 2.58
CA ASN A 36 -15.75 17.55 3.72
C ASN A 36 -16.08 16.27 4.51
N PHE A 37 -17.36 15.90 4.63
CA PHE A 37 -17.77 14.65 5.29
C PHE A 37 -17.45 13.39 4.48
N ILE A 38 -17.51 13.45 3.14
CA ILE A 38 -17.11 12.36 2.26
C ILE A 38 -15.58 12.16 2.33
N ASN A 39 -14.82 13.24 2.50
CA ASN A 39 -13.36 13.21 2.60
C ASN A 39 -12.82 12.64 3.92
N GLU A 40 -13.64 12.48 4.96
CA GLU A 40 -13.26 11.88 6.26
C GLU A 40 -13.65 10.40 6.39
N ALA A 41 -14.24 9.80 5.37
CA ALA A 41 -14.57 8.38 5.43
C ALA A 41 -13.28 7.55 5.49
N ASN A 42 -13.14 6.73 6.53
CA ASN A 42 -12.09 5.72 6.61
C ASN A 42 -12.40 4.63 5.59
N GLU A 43 -11.47 4.42 4.66
CA GLU A 43 -11.62 3.43 3.61
C GLU A 43 -10.62 2.29 3.77
N ASN A 44 -10.98 1.13 3.26
CA ASN A 44 -10.06 0.02 3.08
C ASN A 44 -9.78 -0.11 1.60
N TRP A 45 -8.51 -0.18 1.22
CA TRP A 45 -8.13 -0.48 -0.15
C TRP A 45 -8.64 -1.87 -0.54
N GLY A 46 -9.39 -1.95 -1.61
CA GLY A 46 -10.01 -3.18 -2.10
C GLY A 46 -9.92 -3.31 -3.61
N LEU A 47 -9.81 -4.56 -4.08
CA LEU A 47 -9.68 -4.90 -5.50
C LEU A 47 -10.81 -5.81 -5.96
N GLY A 48 -11.40 -5.50 -7.11
CA GLY A 48 -12.35 -6.35 -7.84
C GLY A 48 -11.67 -7.00 -9.05
N PHE A 49 -11.55 -8.33 -9.04
CA PHE A 49 -11.02 -9.08 -10.17
C PHE A 49 -12.16 -9.65 -11.03
N SER A 50 -12.20 -9.31 -12.31
CA SER A 50 -13.25 -9.78 -13.24
C SER A 50 -12.74 -10.81 -14.24
N THR A 51 -11.50 -10.68 -14.71
CA THR A 51 -10.94 -11.49 -15.79
C THR A 51 -9.48 -11.80 -15.47
N GLU A 52 -9.04 -13.03 -15.71
CA GLU A 52 -7.62 -13.43 -15.57
C GLU A 52 -6.73 -12.62 -16.53
N GLY A 53 -5.54 -12.26 -16.07
CA GLY A 53 -4.57 -11.50 -16.84
C GLY A 53 -4.96 -10.03 -17.11
N LYS A 54 -6.07 -9.54 -16.55
CA LYS A 54 -6.51 -8.15 -16.71
C LYS A 54 -6.35 -7.36 -15.40
N PRO A 55 -6.06 -6.05 -15.50
CA PRO A 55 -6.01 -5.18 -14.34
C PRO A 55 -7.32 -5.24 -13.53
N PRO A 56 -7.26 -5.28 -12.19
CA PRO A 56 -8.44 -5.21 -11.36
C PRO A 56 -9.00 -3.79 -11.32
N THR A 57 -10.24 -3.67 -10.87
CA THR A 57 -10.81 -2.38 -10.45
C THR A 57 -10.49 -2.14 -8.97
N GLY A 58 -10.00 -0.95 -8.64
CA GLY A 58 -9.89 -0.48 -7.26
C GLY A 58 -11.20 0.17 -6.78
N ASN A 59 -11.33 0.39 -5.48
CA ASN A 59 -12.42 1.21 -4.92
C ASN A 59 -12.21 2.73 -5.11
N ALA A 60 -11.05 3.12 -5.67
CA ALA A 60 -10.78 4.43 -6.25
C ALA A 60 -10.02 4.26 -7.56
N THR A 61 -10.20 5.18 -8.50
CA THR A 61 -9.50 5.16 -9.80
C THR A 61 -8.06 5.68 -9.66
N ALA A 62 -7.19 5.33 -10.61
CA ALA A 62 -5.82 5.83 -10.64
C ALA A 62 -5.77 7.37 -10.73
N ASP A 63 -6.66 7.99 -11.51
CA ASP A 63 -6.74 9.45 -11.67
C ASP A 63 -7.19 10.16 -10.38
N GLU A 64 -8.10 9.55 -9.62
CA GLU A 64 -8.51 10.07 -8.30
C GLU A 64 -7.37 10.02 -7.32
N LEU A 65 -6.68 8.89 -7.23
CA LEU A 65 -5.56 8.67 -6.31
C LEU A 65 -4.34 9.54 -6.66
N LYS A 66 -4.07 9.75 -7.95
CA LYS A 66 -2.95 10.58 -8.42
C LYS A 66 -2.99 12.01 -7.88
N LYS A 67 -4.18 12.57 -7.59
CA LYS A 67 -4.33 13.88 -6.96
C LYS A 67 -3.62 13.97 -5.59
N TYR A 68 -3.44 12.83 -4.94
CA TYR A 68 -2.81 12.67 -3.64
C TYR A 68 -1.43 12.01 -3.72
N ASP A 69 -0.79 12.04 -4.90
CA ASP A 69 0.47 11.33 -5.15
C ASP A 69 0.39 9.85 -4.70
N THR A 70 -0.71 9.21 -5.04
CA THR A 70 -1.03 7.83 -4.63
C THR A 70 -1.18 6.94 -5.86
N TYR A 71 -0.56 5.76 -5.82
CA TYR A 71 -0.42 4.85 -6.94
C TYR A 71 -0.77 3.42 -6.51
N PHE A 72 -1.32 2.61 -7.40
CA PHE A 72 -1.58 1.18 -7.16
C PHE A 72 -1.33 0.29 -8.37
N ILE A 73 -1.09 0.90 -9.53
CA ILE A 73 -0.91 0.23 -10.81
C ILE A 73 -0.04 1.09 -11.72
N GLY A 74 0.80 0.45 -12.53
CA GLY A 74 1.62 1.10 -13.53
C GLY A 74 0.96 1.19 -14.91
N ASN A 75 1.79 1.39 -15.93
CA ASN A 75 1.35 1.41 -17.32
C ASN A 75 0.83 0.02 -17.75
N THR A 76 -0.45 -0.09 -18.01
CA THR A 76 -1.11 -1.34 -18.42
C THR A 76 -0.86 -1.76 -19.86
N ASN A 77 -0.12 -0.97 -20.62
CA ASN A 77 0.36 -1.33 -21.98
C ASN A 77 1.77 -1.95 -21.95
N GLU A 78 2.40 -2.06 -20.79
CA GLU A 78 3.75 -2.58 -20.62
C GLU A 78 3.74 -3.78 -19.68
N ASN A 79 4.35 -4.89 -20.10
CA ASN A 79 4.48 -6.08 -19.27
C ASN A 79 5.54 -5.90 -18.18
N VAL A 80 5.36 -4.90 -17.33
CA VAL A 80 6.23 -4.61 -16.19
C VAL A 80 5.52 -4.96 -14.89
N ILE A 81 6.23 -5.65 -13.99
CA ILE A 81 5.81 -5.95 -12.63
C ILE A 81 6.63 -5.12 -11.65
N TYR A 82 5.98 -4.53 -10.68
CA TYR A 82 6.58 -3.82 -9.56
C TYR A 82 6.38 -4.65 -8.30
N LEU A 83 7.44 -5.34 -7.86
CA LEU A 83 7.35 -6.28 -6.75
C LEU A 83 7.56 -5.57 -5.43
N THR A 84 6.63 -5.78 -4.49
CA THR A 84 6.68 -5.15 -3.16
C THR A 84 6.42 -6.15 -2.05
N PHE A 85 7.07 -5.94 -0.90
CA PHE A 85 6.93 -6.75 0.30
C PHE A 85 6.59 -5.87 1.50
N ASP A 86 5.59 -6.26 2.29
CA ASP A 86 5.33 -5.67 3.60
C ASP A 86 5.89 -6.59 4.68
N ALA A 87 6.57 -6.01 5.69
CA ALA A 87 7.12 -6.75 6.80
C ALA A 87 7.12 -5.97 8.12
N GLY A 88 6.41 -6.50 9.11
CA GLY A 88 6.38 -5.97 10.48
C GLY A 88 7.40 -6.64 11.42
N TYR A 89 7.87 -7.84 11.08
CA TYR A 89 8.85 -8.64 11.83
C TYR A 89 9.50 -9.66 10.90
N GLU A 90 10.63 -10.24 11.32
CA GLU A 90 11.29 -11.34 10.61
C GLU A 90 10.74 -12.69 11.10
N ASN A 91 10.51 -13.62 10.16
CA ASN A 91 9.97 -14.95 10.42
C ASN A 91 10.88 -16.07 9.86
N GLY A 92 12.15 -15.76 9.56
CA GLY A 92 13.14 -16.70 9.03
C GLY A 92 13.14 -16.84 7.52
N TYR A 93 12.37 -16.05 6.78
CA TYR A 93 12.15 -16.23 5.34
C TYR A 93 12.74 -15.14 4.44
N THR A 94 13.01 -13.96 4.99
CA THR A 94 13.47 -12.81 4.16
C THR A 94 14.79 -13.09 3.47
N SER A 95 15.72 -13.80 4.11
CA SER A 95 17.00 -14.14 3.46
C SER A 95 16.81 -14.94 2.17
N THR A 96 15.94 -15.96 2.19
CA THR A 96 15.60 -16.78 1.02
C THR A 96 14.92 -15.96 -0.06
N ILE A 97 14.05 -15.01 0.32
CA ILE A 97 13.42 -14.08 -0.62
C ILE A 97 14.47 -13.20 -1.31
N LEU A 98 15.42 -12.64 -0.56
CA LEU A 98 16.50 -11.82 -1.11
C LEU A 98 17.41 -12.65 -2.04
N ASP A 99 17.72 -13.90 -1.68
CA ASP A 99 18.50 -14.81 -2.54
C ASP A 99 17.79 -15.04 -3.89
N ALA A 100 16.48 -15.25 -3.89
CA ALA A 100 15.69 -15.41 -5.11
C ALA A 100 15.68 -14.12 -5.97
N LEU A 101 15.47 -12.97 -5.34
CA LEU A 101 15.50 -11.67 -6.03
C LEU A 101 16.86 -11.41 -6.68
N LYS A 102 17.94 -11.68 -5.94
CA LYS A 102 19.33 -11.55 -6.44
C LYS A 102 19.62 -12.50 -7.60
N LYS A 103 19.25 -13.78 -7.47
CA LYS A 103 19.41 -14.79 -8.53
C LYS A 103 18.75 -14.36 -9.83
N HIS A 104 17.58 -13.77 -9.75
CA HIS A 104 16.81 -13.31 -10.91
C HIS A 104 17.13 -11.88 -11.34
N ASN A 105 17.98 -11.15 -10.62
CA ASN A 105 18.25 -9.72 -10.82
C ASN A 105 16.95 -8.89 -10.85
N VAL A 106 16.08 -9.11 -9.86
CA VAL A 106 14.77 -8.46 -9.74
C VAL A 106 14.81 -7.43 -8.64
N PRO A 107 14.56 -6.14 -8.93
CA PRO A 107 14.41 -5.12 -7.91
C PRO A 107 13.08 -5.30 -7.16
N ALA A 108 13.05 -4.91 -5.88
CA ALA A 108 11.85 -4.89 -5.08
C ALA A 108 11.81 -3.67 -4.15
N THR A 109 10.62 -3.36 -3.62
CA THR A 109 10.46 -2.38 -2.55
C THR A 109 9.94 -3.07 -1.30
N PHE A 110 10.63 -2.91 -0.18
CA PHE A 110 10.25 -3.43 1.12
C PHE A 110 9.65 -2.31 1.97
N PHE A 111 8.36 -2.39 2.28
CA PHE A 111 7.69 -1.50 3.21
C PHE A 111 7.82 -2.07 4.62
N LEU A 112 8.68 -1.47 5.44
CA LEU A 112 9.06 -1.99 6.73
C LEU A 112 8.46 -1.19 7.88
N VAL A 113 8.20 -1.87 8.98
CA VAL A 113 7.75 -1.31 10.27
C VAL A 113 8.95 -1.15 11.22
N GLY A 114 8.85 -0.24 12.18
CA GLY A 114 9.94 0.03 13.12
C GLY A 114 10.44 -1.20 13.88
N ASN A 115 9.56 -2.14 14.21
CA ASN A 115 9.96 -3.39 14.86
C ASN A 115 10.91 -4.23 13.96
N TYR A 116 10.65 -4.29 12.64
CA TYR A 116 11.52 -5.03 11.72
C TYR A 116 12.96 -4.45 11.71
N LEU A 117 13.08 -3.12 11.62
CA LEU A 117 14.37 -2.44 11.62
C LEU A 117 15.16 -2.71 12.93
N LYS A 118 14.48 -2.73 14.07
CA LYS A 118 15.09 -2.99 15.37
C LYS A 118 15.59 -4.41 15.53
N THR A 119 14.81 -5.38 15.05
CA THR A 119 15.08 -6.81 15.29
C THR A 119 15.92 -7.47 14.22
N SER A 120 15.97 -6.88 13.01
CA SER A 120 16.64 -7.47 11.85
C SER A 120 17.45 -6.45 11.03
N PRO A 121 18.30 -5.62 11.69
CA PRO A 121 19.04 -4.54 11.03
C PRO A 121 19.95 -5.04 9.90
N ASP A 122 20.53 -6.23 10.03
CA ASP A 122 21.43 -6.79 9.01
C ASP A 122 20.69 -7.15 7.72
N LEU A 123 19.44 -7.60 7.82
CA LEU A 123 18.60 -7.83 6.64
C LEU A 123 18.19 -6.51 5.97
N VAL A 124 17.93 -5.46 6.75
CA VAL A 124 17.65 -4.12 6.21
C VAL A 124 18.85 -3.58 5.43
N LYS A 125 20.07 -3.71 5.99
CA LYS A 125 21.31 -3.33 5.30
C LYS A 125 21.48 -4.13 4.01
N ARG A 126 21.26 -5.45 4.06
CA ARG A 126 21.34 -6.33 2.91
C ARG A 126 20.35 -5.91 1.79
N MET A 127 19.10 -5.54 2.14
CA MET A 127 18.13 -5.02 1.17
C MET A 127 18.68 -3.80 0.42
N VAL A 128 19.27 -2.86 1.15
CA VAL A 128 19.86 -1.63 0.59
C VAL A 128 21.09 -1.96 -0.28
N GLU A 129 21.99 -2.79 0.20
CA GLU A 129 23.22 -3.22 -0.51
C GLU A 129 22.92 -3.97 -1.81
N GLU A 130 21.83 -4.75 -1.84
CA GLU A 130 21.36 -5.47 -3.03
C GLU A 130 20.52 -4.60 -3.97
N GLY A 131 20.36 -3.28 -3.66
CA GLY A 131 19.74 -2.29 -4.54
C GLY A 131 18.20 -2.27 -4.51
N HIS A 132 17.61 -2.85 -3.47
CA HIS A 132 16.18 -2.75 -3.20
C HIS A 132 15.83 -1.43 -2.52
N ASN A 133 14.62 -0.94 -2.75
CA ASN A 133 14.09 0.17 -1.96
C ASN A 133 13.62 -0.32 -0.60
N VAL A 134 14.00 0.40 0.45
CA VAL A 134 13.36 0.28 1.77
C VAL A 134 12.48 1.51 1.98
N ALA A 135 11.22 1.29 2.30
CA ALA A 135 10.16 2.27 2.30
C ALA A 135 9.34 2.22 3.60
N ASN A 136 8.53 3.24 3.82
CA ASN A 136 7.85 3.49 5.07
C ASN A 136 6.51 2.75 5.20
N HIS A 137 6.39 1.87 6.22
CA HIS A 137 5.13 1.22 6.60
C HIS A 137 4.70 1.62 8.02
N THR A 138 5.10 2.82 8.47
CA THR A 138 4.94 3.41 9.80
C THR A 138 5.82 2.77 10.88
N TYR A 139 6.00 3.47 11.98
CA TYR A 139 6.83 2.97 13.08
C TYR A 139 6.16 1.87 13.90
N ASN A 140 4.86 2.04 14.24
CA ASN A 140 4.10 1.12 15.10
C ASN A 140 3.01 0.31 14.37
N HIS A 141 2.83 0.49 13.05
CA HIS A 141 1.78 -0.16 12.25
C HIS A 141 0.34 0.12 12.75
N PRO A 142 -0.01 1.36 13.13
CA PRO A 142 -1.38 1.68 13.54
C PRO A 142 -2.34 1.73 12.35
N ASN A 143 -3.64 1.74 12.64
CA ASN A 143 -4.61 2.15 11.64
C ASN A 143 -4.51 3.67 11.41
N MET A 144 -3.77 4.06 10.37
CA MET A 144 -3.48 5.46 10.07
C MET A 144 -4.75 6.26 9.73
N SER A 145 -5.81 5.63 9.21
CA SER A 145 -7.07 6.33 8.93
C SER A 145 -7.77 6.90 10.17
N ASN A 146 -7.39 6.43 11.36
CA ASN A 146 -7.87 6.98 12.63
C ASN A 146 -7.03 8.17 13.14
N ILE A 147 -5.91 8.48 12.49
CA ILE A 147 -5.03 9.57 12.87
C ILE A 147 -5.46 10.82 12.11
N SER A 148 -6.00 11.81 12.83
CA SER A 148 -6.48 13.08 12.29
C SER A 148 -5.49 14.25 12.49
N SER A 149 -4.48 14.07 13.33
CA SER A 149 -3.46 15.07 13.61
C SER A 149 -2.24 14.89 12.70
N MET A 150 -1.81 15.96 12.04
CA MET A 150 -0.58 15.98 11.24
C MET A 150 0.66 15.64 12.09
N ASP A 151 0.73 16.10 13.33
CA ASP A 151 1.87 15.83 14.21
C ASP A 151 1.94 14.34 14.58
N ALA A 152 0.79 13.70 14.85
CA ALA A 152 0.75 12.27 15.14
C ALA A 152 1.08 11.44 13.89
N PHE A 153 0.59 11.86 12.71
CA PHE A 153 0.92 11.22 11.44
C PHE A 153 2.42 11.35 11.15
N ARG A 154 2.96 12.56 11.24
CA ARG A 154 4.38 12.86 11.06
C ARG A 154 5.26 12.01 11.96
N LYS A 155 4.89 11.88 13.24
CA LYS A 155 5.65 11.08 14.20
C LYS A 155 5.78 9.62 13.77
N GLU A 156 4.71 8.97 13.31
CA GLU A 156 4.75 7.59 12.80
C GLU A 156 5.66 7.44 11.60
N ILE A 157 5.75 8.46 10.76
CA ILE A 157 6.56 8.46 9.55
C ILE A 157 8.04 8.77 9.88
N GLU A 158 8.31 9.89 10.58
CA GLU A 158 9.66 10.38 10.83
C GLU A 158 10.44 9.56 11.87
N ASP A 159 9.76 8.96 12.85
CA ASP A 159 10.41 8.04 13.79
C ASP A 159 10.99 6.82 13.06
N LEU A 160 10.32 6.34 12.01
CA LEU A 160 10.83 5.25 11.19
C LEU A 160 11.99 5.70 10.28
N GLU A 161 11.88 6.88 9.66
CA GLU A 161 12.97 7.44 8.85
C GLU A 161 14.26 7.57 9.66
N LYS A 162 14.14 8.12 10.88
CA LYS A 162 15.27 8.31 11.80
C LYS A 162 15.90 6.96 12.14
N LEU A 163 15.09 5.96 12.51
CA LEU A 163 15.60 4.63 12.81
C LEU A 163 16.31 3.98 11.61
N PHE A 164 15.78 4.20 10.39
CA PHE A 164 16.39 3.70 9.16
C PHE A 164 17.75 4.38 8.90
N GLU A 165 17.83 5.70 9.04
CA GLU A 165 19.08 6.45 8.88
C GLU A 165 20.12 6.02 9.94
N GLU A 166 19.72 5.82 11.19
CA GLU A 166 20.58 5.28 12.26
C GLU A 166 21.06 3.84 11.94
N THR A 167 20.22 3.03 11.28
CA THR A 167 20.53 1.63 10.96
C THR A 167 21.48 1.50 9.77
N THR A 168 21.25 2.30 8.71
CA THR A 168 21.89 2.12 7.40
C THR A 168 22.87 3.23 7.02
N GLY A 169 22.82 4.37 7.69
CA GLY A 169 23.53 5.58 7.29
C GLY A 169 22.97 6.26 6.04
N GLN A 170 21.83 5.81 5.52
CA GLN A 170 21.21 6.33 4.32
C GLN A 170 19.84 6.94 4.64
N LYS A 171 19.35 7.81 3.75
CA LYS A 171 17.99 8.34 3.85
C LYS A 171 16.99 7.34 3.27
N MET A 172 15.84 7.19 3.95
CA MET A 172 14.76 6.32 3.50
C MET A 172 14.13 6.87 2.21
N THR A 173 13.79 5.98 1.29
CA THR A 173 13.00 6.34 0.10
C THR A 173 11.64 6.89 0.54
N LYS A 174 11.22 8.03 -0.02
CA LYS A 174 9.97 8.71 0.32
C LYS A 174 8.74 8.00 -0.29
N PHE A 175 8.67 6.69 -0.09
CA PHE A 175 7.53 5.85 -0.42
C PHE A 175 6.86 5.37 0.85
N TYR A 176 5.54 5.41 0.85
CA TYR A 176 4.70 5.06 1.98
C TYR A 176 3.62 4.07 1.58
N ARG A 177 3.34 3.12 2.44
CA ARG A 177 2.15 2.26 2.33
C ARG A 177 1.37 2.29 3.65
N PRO A 178 0.07 2.65 3.61
CA PRO A 178 -0.76 2.62 4.81
C PRO A 178 -0.89 1.21 5.36
N PRO A 179 -0.68 1.00 6.67
CA PRO A 179 -0.95 -0.28 7.30
C PRO A 179 -2.34 -0.82 6.99
N GLN A 180 -2.43 -2.12 6.67
CA GLN A 180 -3.67 -2.83 6.35
C GLN A 180 -4.41 -2.29 5.11
N GLY A 181 -3.80 -1.40 4.33
CA GLY A 181 -4.49 -0.69 3.25
C GLY A 181 -5.59 0.25 3.72
N LYS A 182 -5.58 0.64 5.00
CA LYS A 182 -6.57 1.57 5.56
C LYS A 182 -6.11 3.01 5.39
N TYR A 183 -6.97 3.82 4.81
CA TYR A 183 -6.65 5.20 4.51
C TYR A 183 -7.86 6.13 4.66
N SER A 184 -7.59 7.40 4.68
CA SER A 184 -8.55 8.49 4.45
C SER A 184 -7.92 9.48 3.49
N VAL A 185 -8.73 10.29 2.82
CA VAL A 185 -8.22 11.37 1.96
C VAL A 185 -7.34 12.33 2.74
N SER A 186 -7.68 12.60 4.01
CA SER A 186 -6.86 13.40 4.91
C SER A 186 -5.46 12.80 5.10
N ASN A 187 -5.35 11.48 5.32
CA ASN A 187 -4.05 10.83 5.49
C ASN A 187 -3.23 10.80 4.20
N LEU A 188 -3.87 10.63 3.04
CA LEU A 188 -3.16 10.72 1.75
C LEU A 188 -2.59 12.13 1.53
N ASN A 189 -3.33 13.18 1.89
CA ASN A 189 -2.84 14.56 1.87
C ASN A 189 -1.68 14.77 2.84
N MET A 190 -1.77 14.24 4.08
CA MET A 190 -0.68 14.33 5.06
C MET A 190 0.60 13.66 4.54
N ALA A 191 0.49 12.49 3.92
CA ALA A 191 1.64 11.82 3.32
C ALA A 191 2.24 12.66 2.18
N LYS A 192 1.40 13.18 1.28
CA LYS A 192 1.81 14.07 0.20
C LYS A 192 2.50 15.33 0.71
N GLU A 193 1.97 15.98 1.76
CA GLU A 193 2.55 17.18 2.38
C GLU A 193 3.94 16.91 2.97
N LEU A 194 4.20 15.69 3.46
CA LEU A 194 5.53 15.23 3.89
C LEU A 194 6.45 14.80 2.74
N GLY A 195 5.99 14.95 1.48
CA GLY A 195 6.76 14.61 0.28
C GLY A 195 6.75 13.12 -0.06
N TYR A 196 5.84 12.34 0.54
CA TYR A 196 5.72 10.92 0.27
C TYR A 196 4.85 10.62 -0.95
N LYS A 197 5.23 9.58 -1.69
CA LYS A 197 4.38 8.89 -2.65
C LYS A 197 3.74 7.68 -1.96
N THR A 198 2.41 7.61 -1.97
CA THR A 198 1.67 6.50 -1.35
C THR A 198 1.47 5.37 -2.35
N PHE A 199 1.71 4.12 -1.91
CA PHE A 199 1.53 2.95 -2.76
C PHE A 199 0.55 1.96 -2.15
N PHE A 200 -0.53 1.68 -2.88
CA PHE A 200 -1.34 0.50 -2.72
C PHE A 200 -0.82 -0.62 -3.64
N TRP A 201 -1.66 -1.55 -4.03
CA TRP A 201 -1.33 -2.69 -4.87
C TRP A 201 -2.47 -2.99 -5.84
N SER A 202 -2.17 -3.68 -6.94
CA SER A 202 -3.17 -4.19 -7.89
C SER A 202 -3.21 -5.73 -7.93
N LEU A 203 -2.27 -6.39 -7.25
CA LEU A 203 -2.31 -7.83 -7.03
C LEU A 203 -1.85 -8.15 -5.63
N ALA A 204 -2.63 -8.92 -4.90
CA ALA A 204 -2.31 -9.50 -3.60
C ALA A 204 -3.10 -10.80 -3.37
N TYR A 205 -2.68 -11.58 -2.40
CA TYR A 205 -3.42 -12.70 -1.89
C TYR A 205 -3.20 -12.84 -0.38
N VAL A 206 -3.96 -13.70 0.29
CA VAL A 206 -3.85 -13.88 1.74
C VAL A 206 -2.66 -14.78 2.05
N ASP A 207 -1.55 -14.18 2.49
CA ASP A 207 -0.27 -14.83 2.75
C ASP A 207 0.34 -14.52 4.13
N TRP A 208 -0.33 -13.68 4.94
CA TRP A 208 0.21 -13.12 6.18
C TRP A 208 -0.12 -13.92 7.46
N TYR A 209 -0.98 -14.95 7.38
CA TYR A 209 -1.29 -15.78 8.54
C TYR A 209 -0.20 -16.85 8.74
N ASN A 210 0.49 -16.85 9.89
CA ASN A 210 1.58 -17.80 10.17
C ASN A 210 1.10 -19.24 10.29
N ASP A 211 -0.06 -19.43 10.89
CA ASP A 211 -0.69 -20.73 11.19
C ASP A 211 -1.60 -21.23 10.08
N LYS A 212 -1.83 -20.39 9.06
CA LYS A 212 -2.70 -20.71 7.91
C LYS A 212 -2.09 -20.23 6.61
N GLN A 213 -0.92 -20.76 6.28
CA GLN A 213 -0.27 -20.46 5.02
C GLN A 213 -1.00 -21.10 3.83
N PRO A 214 -1.16 -20.42 2.70
CA PRO A 214 -1.68 -21.02 1.49
C PRO A 214 -0.75 -22.12 0.97
N THR A 215 -1.28 -23.11 0.27
CA THR A 215 -0.45 -24.08 -0.43
C THR A 215 0.26 -23.42 -1.62
N LYS A 216 1.32 -24.08 -2.14
CA LYS A 216 2.02 -23.59 -3.33
C LYS A 216 1.09 -23.49 -4.54
N GLU A 217 0.21 -24.47 -4.71
CA GLU A 217 -0.79 -24.52 -5.79
C GLU A 217 -1.77 -23.35 -5.70
N GLU A 218 -2.27 -23.06 -4.49
CA GLU A 218 -3.17 -21.91 -4.24
C GLU A 218 -2.46 -20.59 -4.54
N ALA A 219 -1.20 -20.45 -4.10
CA ALA A 219 -0.38 -19.27 -4.34
C ALA A 219 -0.14 -19.05 -5.84
N PHE A 220 0.32 -20.09 -6.57
CA PHE A 220 0.52 -20.01 -8.01
C PHE A 220 -0.77 -19.71 -8.75
N LYS A 221 -1.88 -20.39 -8.42
CA LYS A 221 -3.18 -20.09 -9.03
C LYS A 221 -3.58 -18.63 -8.88
N LYS A 222 -3.37 -18.02 -7.70
CA LYS A 222 -3.69 -16.63 -7.46
C LYS A 222 -2.73 -15.68 -8.18
N LEU A 223 -1.43 -15.92 -8.05
CA LEU A 223 -0.39 -15.00 -8.52
C LEU A 223 -0.24 -15.05 -10.05
N LEU A 224 -0.33 -16.24 -10.67
CA LEU A 224 -0.26 -16.37 -12.13
C LEU A 224 -1.59 -15.99 -12.80
N GLY A 225 -2.74 -16.35 -12.21
CA GLY A 225 -4.04 -16.02 -12.81
C GLY A 225 -4.40 -14.53 -12.70
N ARG A 226 -3.83 -13.80 -11.73
CA ARG A 226 -4.13 -12.38 -11.52
C ARG A 226 -3.06 -11.43 -12.01
N ILE A 227 -1.89 -11.95 -12.46
CA ILE A 227 -0.84 -11.08 -12.99
C ILE A 227 -1.35 -10.34 -14.23
N HIS A 228 -0.96 -9.10 -14.37
CA HIS A 228 -1.35 -8.23 -15.46
C HIS A 228 -0.28 -7.18 -15.73
N PRO A 229 -0.24 -6.55 -16.92
CA PRO A 229 0.67 -5.45 -17.23
C PRO A 229 0.54 -4.31 -16.22
N GLY A 230 1.66 -3.76 -15.79
CA GLY A 230 1.71 -2.67 -14.80
C GLY A 230 1.40 -3.10 -13.36
N ALA A 231 1.40 -4.40 -13.04
CA ALA A 231 1.02 -4.89 -11.72
C ALA A 231 1.95 -4.38 -10.61
N VAL A 232 1.39 -3.73 -9.60
CA VAL A 232 2.04 -3.55 -8.29
C VAL A 232 1.63 -4.73 -7.42
N VAL A 233 2.58 -5.62 -7.15
CA VAL A 233 2.34 -6.88 -6.43
C VAL A 233 2.70 -6.70 -4.97
N LEU A 234 1.74 -6.98 -4.07
CA LEU A 234 1.98 -7.06 -2.64
C LEU A 234 2.13 -8.51 -2.20
N LEU A 235 3.27 -8.81 -1.59
CA LEU A 235 3.57 -10.03 -0.85
C LEU A 235 4.02 -9.67 0.58
N HIS A 236 4.02 -10.66 1.49
CA HIS A 236 4.62 -10.49 2.81
C HIS A 236 5.89 -11.33 2.93
N SER A 237 6.98 -10.74 3.38
CA SER A 237 8.24 -11.46 3.58
C SER A 237 8.21 -12.41 4.78
N THR A 238 7.18 -12.30 5.63
CA THR A 238 6.91 -13.21 6.74
C THR A 238 6.28 -14.54 6.30
N SER A 239 5.90 -14.67 5.02
CA SER A 239 5.23 -15.87 4.48
C SER A 239 6.24 -16.96 4.11
N LYS A 240 6.07 -18.14 4.71
CA LYS A 240 6.80 -19.35 4.35
C LYS A 240 6.55 -19.71 2.88
N THR A 241 5.29 -19.69 2.46
CA THR A 241 4.92 -20.05 1.09
C THR A 241 5.59 -19.12 0.08
N ASN A 242 5.60 -17.81 0.32
CA ASN A 242 6.31 -16.87 -0.57
C ASN A 242 7.80 -17.18 -0.68
N SER A 243 8.46 -17.48 0.42
CA SER A 243 9.89 -17.83 0.39
C SER A 243 10.18 -19.10 -0.41
N GLU A 244 9.27 -20.06 -0.37
CA GLU A 244 9.41 -21.34 -1.07
C GLU A 244 9.10 -21.27 -2.56
N ILE A 245 8.23 -20.34 -2.99
CA ILE A 245 7.78 -20.26 -4.40
C ILE A 245 8.45 -19.16 -5.21
N LEU A 246 9.06 -18.15 -4.56
CA LEU A 246 9.46 -16.92 -5.23
C LEU A 246 10.43 -17.16 -6.40
N ASP A 247 11.41 -18.05 -6.23
CA ASP A 247 12.37 -18.40 -7.30
C ASP A 247 11.63 -18.91 -8.56
N GLU A 248 10.74 -19.87 -8.39
CA GLU A 248 9.93 -20.43 -9.50
C GLU A 248 8.92 -19.38 -10.03
N LEU A 249 8.32 -18.60 -9.17
CA LEU A 249 7.35 -17.57 -9.55
C LEU A 249 7.97 -16.50 -10.45
N LEU A 250 9.18 -16.03 -10.11
CA LEU A 250 9.91 -15.05 -10.92
C LEU A 250 10.27 -15.63 -12.29
N ALA A 251 10.69 -16.89 -12.34
CA ALA A 251 10.95 -17.59 -13.62
C ALA A 251 9.69 -17.66 -14.48
N LYS A 252 8.56 -18.09 -13.91
CA LYS A 252 7.27 -18.19 -14.62
C LYS A 252 6.78 -16.82 -15.12
N TRP A 253 6.89 -15.76 -14.36
CA TRP A 253 6.51 -14.42 -14.83
C TRP A 253 7.40 -13.96 -15.98
N LYS A 254 8.71 -14.26 -15.96
CA LYS A 254 9.60 -14.00 -17.10
C LYS A 254 9.22 -14.83 -18.35
N GLU A 255 8.88 -16.10 -18.19
CA GLU A 255 8.40 -16.97 -19.27
C GLU A 255 7.08 -16.45 -19.87
N MET A 256 6.22 -15.81 -19.06
CA MET A 256 5.01 -15.13 -19.51
C MET A 256 5.28 -13.78 -20.20
N GLY A 257 6.55 -13.37 -20.33
CA GLY A 257 6.96 -12.14 -21.01
C GLY A 257 6.95 -10.89 -20.13
N TYR A 258 6.91 -11.04 -18.80
CA TYR A 258 7.03 -9.91 -17.88
C TYR A 258 8.48 -9.56 -17.58
N THR A 259 8.72 -8.27 -17.39
CA THR A 259 9.94 -7.68 -16.83
C THR A 259 9.64 -7.07 -15.46
N PHE A 260 10.68 -6.63 -14.74
CA PHE A 260 10.53 -6.08 -13.39
C PHE A 260 11.10 -4.67 -13.33
N GLY A 261 10.31 -3.73 -12.82
CA GLY A 261 10.68 -2.34 -12.62
C GLY A 261 10.76 -1.96 -11.14
N LYS A 262 11.32 -0.79 -10.85
CA LYS A 262 11.29 -0.16 -9.52
C LYS A 262 10.03 0.70 -9.40
N LEU A 263 9.51 0.88 -8.17
CA LEU A 263 8.40 1.81 -7.95
C LEU A 263 8.74 3.26 -8.33
N ASP A 264 10.03 3.59 -8.39
CA ASP A 264 10.56 4.88 -8.89
C ASP A 264 10.08 5.19 -10.31
N ASP A 265 9.94 4.16 -11.15
CA ASP A 265 9.50 4.29 -12.55
C ASP A 265 8.03 4.72 -12.67
N LEU A 266 7.22 4.49 -11.61
CA LEU A 266 5.80 4.87 -11.57
C LEU A 266 5.56 6.35 -11.27
N VAL A 267 6.55 7.04 -10.69
CA VAL A 267 6.38 8.38 -10.12
C VAL A 267 7.17 9.46 -10.88
N GLN A 268 7.73 9.08 -12.02
CA GLN A 268 8.46 9.98 -12.93
C GLN A 268 7.52 10.87 -13.76
#